data_f1505fbe0fee6a7613ad42d2a4b3f2eb
#
_entry.id   f1505fbe0fee6a7613ad42d2a4b3f2eb
#
_cell.length_a   1.000
_cell.length_b   1.000
_cell.length_c   1.000
_cell.angle_alpha   90.00
_cell.angle_beta   90.00
_cell.angle_gamma   90.00
#
_symmetry.space_group_name_H-M   'P 1'
#
loop_
_entity.id
_entity.type
_entity.pdbx_description
1 polymer ?
#
loop_
_entity_poly.entity_id
_entity_poly.type
_entity_poly.pdbx_seq_one_letter_code
_entity_poly.pdbx_strand_id
1 'polypeptide(L)'
;MMVPSILVVCVGNICRSPVGERLLAHRLNERGATIDVSSAGIGALVGHEADEDAAAVAAQNGVSLTGHIARQFSHDLGAKHALILVMEAGHKREIIKSSPDLSGRIMLFDHWTGAKGIADPYRHSIQFHEEVFAQIDRAATAWVDKLAK
;
A
#
# COMPACT_ATOMS: atom_id res chain seq x y z
N MET A 1 -7.40 -11.73 -14.83
CA MET A 1 -6.10 -11.93 -14.13
C MET A 1 -6.40 -12.44 -12.72
N MET A 2 -5.78 -13.54 -12.35
CA MET A 2 -5.91 -14.13 -11.01
C MET A 2 -4.74 -13.64 -10.16
N VAL A 3 -5.03 -12.78 -9.17
CA VAL A 3 -4.03 -12.29 -8.22
C VAL A 3 -4.51 -12.66 -6.83
N PRO A 4 -4.01 -13.75 -6.23
CA PRO A 4 -4.51 -14.23 -4.95
C PRO A 4 -4.04 -13.40 -3.75
N SER A 5 -2.95 -12.66 -3.89
CA SER A 5 -2.38 -11.91 -2.78
C SER A 5 -1.63 -10.66 -3.25
N ILE A 6 -1.76 -9.58 -2.49
CA ILE A 6 -1.12 -8.28 -2.76
C ILE A 6 -0.39 -7.82 -1.51
N LEU A 7 0.86 -7.39 -1.68
CA LEU A 7 1.64 -6.74 -0.63
C LEU A 7 1.83 -5.27 -1.00
N VAL A 8 1.37 -4.36 -0.15
CA VAL A 8 1.52 -2.92 -0.34
C VAL A 8 2.73 -2.44 0.46
N VAL A 9 3.66 -1.74 -0.20
CA VAL A 9 4.95 -1.39 0.40
C VAL A 9 5.21 0.10 0.35
N CYS A 10 5.62 0.68 1.47
CA CYS A 10 6.19 2.02 1.54
C CYS A 10 7.48 1.97 2.37
N VAL A 11 7.93 3.07 2.93
CA VAL A 11 9.16 3.08 3.74
C VAL A 11 8.88 2.58 5.16
N GLY A 12 8.16 3.36 5.95
CA GLY A 12 7.96 3.10 7.39
C GLY A 12 6.86 2.11 7.73
N ASN A 13 5.96 1.83 6.80
CA ASN A 13 4.78 0.98 6.99
C ASN A 13 3.85 1.51 8.09
N ILE A 14 3.74 2.83 8.21
CA ILE A 14 2.83 3.47 9.19
C ILE A 14 1.86 4.48 8.55
N CYS A 15 2.11 4.94 7.33
CA CYS A 15 1.25 5.93 6.65
C CYS A 15 0.65 5.38 5.36
N ARG A 16 1.41 5.44 4.26
CA ARG A 16 0.90 5.14 2.92
C ARG A 16 0.48 3.68 2.74
N SER A 17 1.33 2.75 3.14
CA SER A 17 1.02 1.33 2.90
C SER A 17 -0.12 0.80 3.78
N PRO A 18 -0.29 1.20 5.05
CA PRO A 18 -1.48 0.81 5.81
C PRO A 18 -2.78 1.33 5.18
N VAL A 19 -2.77 2.57 4.71
CA VAL A 19 -3.94 3.17 4.04
C VAL A 19 -4.23 2.40 2.75
N GLY A 20 -3.22 2.15 1.93
CA GLY A 20 -3.36 1.40 0.68
C GLY A 20 -3.88 -0.01 0.92
N GLU A 21 -3.34 -0.70 1.92
CA GLU A 21 -3.78 -2.05 2.30
C GLU A 21 -5.28 -2.08 2.64
N ARG A 22 -5.70 -1.19 3.54
CA ARG A 22 -7.09 -1.19 4.04
C ARG A 22 -8.08 -0.71 2.99
N LEU A 23 -7.70 0.26 2.15
CA LEU A 23 -8.54 0.72 1.05
C LEU A 23 -8.72 -0.36 -0.01
N LEU A 24 -7.63 -1.03 -0.42
CA LEU A 24 -7.72 -2.14 -1.38
C LEU A 24 -8.60 -3.26 -0.83
N ALA A 25 -8.36 -3.67 0.41
CA ALA A 25 -9.14 -4.74 1.03
C ALA A 25 -10.63 -4.38 1.07
N HIS A 26 -10.95 -3.15 1.45
CA HIS A 26 -12.32 -2.65 1.54
C HIS A 26 -13.00 -2.64 0.18
N ARG A 27 -12.34 -2.07 -0.84
CA ARG A 27 -12.89 -1.96 -2.18
C ARG A 27 -13.05 -3.33 -2.85
N LEU A 28 -12.07 -4.21 -2.67
CA LEU A 28 -12.17 -5.59 -3.20
C LEU A 28 -13.32 -6.34 -2.56
N ASN A 29 -13.50 -6.19 -1.25
CA ASN A 29 -14.60 -6.83 -0.53
C ASN A 29 -15.96 -6.35 -1.03
N GLU A 30 -16.10 -5.05 -1.31
CA GLU A 30 -17.33 -4.47 -1.89
C GLU A 30 -17.67 -5.11 -3.25
N ARG A 31 -16.65 -5.53 -3.99
CA ARG A 31 -16.80 -6.17 -5.32
C ARG A 31 -16.89 -7.69 -5.23
N GLY A 32 -16.91 -8.25 -4.03
CA GLY A 32 -16.98 -9.69 -3.82
C GLY A 32 -15.71 -10.45 -4.18
N ALA A 33 -14.58 -9.75 -4.32
CA ALA A 33 -13.30 -10.38 -4.66
C ALA A 33 -12.61 -10.91 -3.40
N THR A 34 -12.05 -12.11 -3.48
CA THR A 34 -11.31 -12.74 -2.39
C THR A 34 -9.82 -12.69 -2.68
N ILE A 35 -9.17 -11.58 -2.26
CA ILE A 35 -7.74 -11.37 -2.46
C ILE A 35 -7.15 -10.97 -1.09
N ASP A 36 -6.09 -11.64 -0.68
CA ASP A 36 -5.38 -11.28 0.56
C ASP A 36 -4.56 -10.03 0.33
N VAL A 37 -4.76 -9.01 1.14
CA VAL A 37 -4.01 -7.76 1.07
C VAL A 37 -3.31 -7.53 2.39
N SER A 38 -2.02 -7.27 2.34
CA SER A 38 -1.21 -6.95 3.51
C SER A 38 -0.20 -5.85 3.16
N SER A 39 0.59 -5.41 4.12
CA SER A 39 1.56 -4.33 3.89
C SER A 39 2.86 -4.56 4.66
N ALA A 40 3.92 -3.86 4.23
CA ALA A 40 5.24 -3.90 4.86
C ALA A 40 6.00 -2.62 4.49
N GLY A 41 7.15 -2.42 5.09
CA GLY A 41 8.02 -1.28 4.79
C GLY A 41 9.45 -1.70 4.51
N ILE A 42 10.11 -0.98 3.61
CA ILE A 42 11.52 -1.24 3.29
C ILE A 42 12.48 -0.70 4.35
N GLY A 43 12.01 0.21 5.20
CA GLY A 43 12.70 0.70 6.38
C GLY A 43 11.65 0.87 7.47
N ALA A 44 10.96 -0.22 7.83
CA ALA A 44 9.79 -0.18 8.68
C ALA A 44 10.10 0.23 10.12
N LEU A 45 9.18 0.99 10.70
CA LEU A 45 9.17 1.27 12.14
C LEU A 45 8.51 0.09 12.84
N VAL A 46 9.21 -1.03 12.85
CA VAL A 46 8.69 -2.33 13.30
C VAL A 46 8.04 -2.24 14.67
N GLY A 47 6.82 -2.78 14.78
CA GLY A 47 6.06 -2.80 16.02
C GLY A 47 5.22 -1.55 16.28
N HIS A 48 5.39 -0.48 15.47
CA HIS A 48 4.60 0.74 15.63
C HIS A 48 3.20 0.57 15.03
N GLU A 49 2.23 1.23 15.65
CA GLU A 49 0.89 1.36 15.09
C GLU A 49 0.91 2.31 13.89
N ALA A 50 -0.21 2.42 13.18
CA ALA A 50 -0.35 3.40 12.11
C ALA A 50 -0.16 4.81 12.65
N ASP A 51 0.41 5.70 11.82
CA ASP A 51 0.56 7.11 12.14
C ASP A 51 -0.79 7.72 12.52
N GLU A 52 -0.78 8.55 13.56
CA GLU A 52 -1.99 9.13 14.13
C GLU A 52 -2.79 9.95 13.11
N ASP A 53 -2.10 10.80 12.34
CA ASP A 53 -2.76 11.65 11.33
C ASP A 53 -3.30 10.81 10.17
N ALA A 54 -2.53 9.83 9.72
CA ALA A 54 -2.99 8.91 8.68
C ALA A 54 -4.23 8.14 9.12
N ALA A 55 -4.22 7.65 10.37
CA ALA A 55 -5.36 6.93 10.94
C ALA A 55 -6.60 7.82 11.08
N ALA A 56 -6.42 9.07 11.50
CA ALA A 56 -7.52 10.03 11.67
C ALA A 56 -8.18 10.35 10.33
N VAL A 57 -7.40 10.62 9.30
CA VAL A 57 -7.92 10.91 7.95
C VAL A 57 -8.64 9.69 7.38
N ALA A 58 -8.06 8.50 7.54
CA ALA A 58 -8.70 7.26 7.07
C ALA A 58 -10.06 7.05 7.77
N ALA A 59 -10.12 7.24 9.08
CA ALA A 59 -11.35 7.08 9.86
C ALA A 59 -12.44 8.06 9.40
N GLN A 60 -12.08 9.30 9.09
CA GLN A 60 -13.00 10.29 8.55
C GLN A 60 -13.62 9.84 7.22
N ASN A 61 -12.93 8.99 6.50
CA ASN A 61 -13.38 8.45 5.21
C ASN A 61 -13.92 7.03 5.31
N GLY A 62 -14.23 6.57 6.52
CA GLY A 62 -14.85 5.26 6.75
C GLY A 62 -13.89 4.07 6.69
N VAL A 63 -12.59 4.32 6.74
CA VAL A 63 -11.56 3.26 6.69
C VAL A 63 -10.81 3.23 8.03
N SER A 64 -10.79 2.08 8.68
CA SER A 64 -10.09 1.91 9.95
C SER A 64 -8.68 1.38 9.74
N LEU A 65 -7.70 2.00 10.40
CA LEU A 65 -6.34 1.48 10.49
C LEU A 65 -6.07 0.78 11.83
N THR A 66 -7.11 0.57 12.63
CA THR A 66 -6.99 -0.09 13.93
C THR A 66 -6.38 -1.47 13.78
N GLY A 67 -5.45 -1.80 14.67
CA GLY A 67 -4.79 -3.11 14.69
C GLY A 67 -3.61 -3.23 13.73
N HIS A 68 -3.29 -2.19 12.96
CA HIS A 68 -2.12 -2.22 12.10
C HIS A 68 -0.84 -2.20 12.94
N ILE A 69 0.09 -3.09 12.63
CA ILE A 69 1.43 -3.12 13.22
C ILE A 69 2.45 -3.16 12.10
N ALA A 70 3.36 -2.18 12.10
CA ALA A 70 4.38 -2.06 11.07
C ALA A 70 5.33 -3.26 11.08
N ARG A 71 5.64 -3.78 9.89
CA ARG A 71 6.57 -4.90 9.73
C ARG A 71 7.54 -4.64 8.58
N GLN A 72 8.73 -5.24 8.69
CA GLN A 72 9.79 -5.08 7.71
C GLN A 72 9.55 -5.96 6.48
N PHE A 73 9.77 -5.38 5.29
CA PHE A 73 9.81 -6.15 4.05
C PHE A 73 11.01 -7.10 4.07
N SER A 74 10.80 -8.32 3.58
CA SER A 74 11.85 -9.29 3.37
C SER A 74 11.61 -10.01 2.04
N HIS A 75 12.66 -10.64 1.50
CA HIS A 75 12.51 -11.47 0.29
C HIS A 75 11.45 -12.54 0.50
N ASP A 76 11.48 -13.23 1.63
CA ASP A 76 10.52 -14.30 1.93
C ASP A 76 9.10 -13.78 1.93
N LEU A 77 8.87 -12.60 2.52
CA LEU A 77 7.56 -11.98 2.56
C LEU A 77 7.08 -11.61 1.14
N GLY A 78 7.96 -10.99 0.36
CA GLY A 78 7.66 -10.62 -1.03
C GLY A 78 7.37 -11.82 -1.91
N ALA A 79 8.12 -12.89 -1.72
CA ALA A 79 7.96 -14.12 -2.51
C ALA A 79 6.60 -14.81 -2.29
N LYS A 80 5.95 -14.55 -1.16
CA LYS A 80 4.63 -15.11 -0.83
C LYS A 80 3.47 -14.37 -1.50
N HIS A 81 3.73 -13.25 -2.16
CA HIS A 81 2.69 -12.42 -2.75
C HIS A 81 2.79 -12.39 -4.27
N ALA A 82 1.66 -12.51 -4.94
CA ALA A 82 1.60 -12.50 -6.40
C ALA A 82 1.90 -11.11 -6.99
N LEU A 83 1.52 -10.05 -6.26
CA LEU A 83 1.69 -8.68 -6.70
C LEU A 83 2.22 -7.84 -5.53
N ILE A 84 3.22 -7.02 -5.81
CA ILE A 84 3.80 -6.08 -4.84
C ILE A 84 3.57 -4.68 -5.38
N LEU A 85 2.85 -3.85 -4.62
CA LEU A 85 2.54 -2.48 -5.01
C LEU A 85 3.32 -1.50 -4.14
N VAL A 86 4.18 -0.71 -4.79
CA VAL A 86 5.05 0.25 -4.12
C VAL A 86 4.56 1.68 -4.36
N MET A 87 4.84 2.57 -3.42
CA MET A 87 4.36 3.95 -3.49
C MET A 87 5.22 4.86 -4.37
N GLU A 88 6.49 4.51 -4.58
CA GLU A 88 7.41 5.30 -5.39
C GLU A 88 8.34 4.37 -6.17
N ALA A 89 8.81 4.84 -7.33
CA ALA A 89 9.75 4.07 -8.16
C ALA A 89 11.04 3.71 -7.42
N GLY A 90 11.48 4.57 -6.50
CA GLY A 90 12.65 4.31 -5.66
C GLY A 90 12.48 3.09 -4.75
N HIS A 91 11.25 2.82 -4.31
CA HIS A 91 10.96 1.63 -3.50
C HIS A 91 11.18 0.35 -4.30
N LYS A 92 10.74 0.35 -5.56
CA LYS A 92 10.98 -0.79 -6.46
C LYS A 92 12.47 -1.03 -6.65
N ARG A 93 13.23 0.04 -6.91
CA ARG A 93 14.69 -0.07 -7.09
C ARG A 93 15.35 -0.65 -5.83
N GLU A 94 14.92 -0.21 -4.67
CA GLU A 94 15.47 -0.69 -3.39
C GLU A 94 15.19 -2.18 -3.17
N ILE A 95 13.98 -2.64 -3.48
CA ILE A 95 13.62 -4.06 -3.36
C ILE A 95 14.44 -4.90 -4.34
N ILE A 96 14.59 -4.45 -5.57
CA ILE A 96 15.32 -5.18 -6.62
C ILE A 96 16.79 -5.37 -6.25
N LYS A 97 17.40 -4.44 -5.52
CA LYS A 97 18.81 -4.60 -5.08
C LYS A 97 19.02 -5.88 -4.28
N SER A 98 18.11 -6.20 -3.37
CA SER A 98 18.22 -7.39 -2.51
C SER A 98 17.43 -8.58 -3.02
N SER A 99 16.42 -8.34 -3.87
CA SER A 99 15.47 -9.37 -4.33
C SER A 99 15.19 -9.20 -5.82
N PRO A 100 16.21 -9.34 -6.69
CA PRO A 100 16.04 -9.09 -8.13
C PRO A 100 15.03 -10.03 -8.79
N ASP A 101 14.84 -11.23 -8.25
CA ASP A 101 13.87 -12.20 -8.75
C ASP A 101 12.42 -11.76 -8.58
N LEU A 102 12.15 -10.77 -7.71
CA LEU A 102 10.80 -10.25 -7.49
C LEU A 102 10.42 -9.15 -8.49
N SER A 103 11.34 -8.68 -9.31
CA SER A 103 11.17 -7.54 -10.22
C SER A 103 9.88 -7.61 -11.05
N GLY A 104 9.56 -8.77 -11.60
CA GLY A 104 8.41 -8.94 -12.48
C GLY A 104 7.03 -8.83 -11.81
N ARG A 105 6.99 -8.81 -10.48
CA ARG A 105 5.73 -8.70 -9.72
C ARG A 105 5.57 -7.36 -9.01
N ILE A 106 6.52 -6.42 -9.20
CA ILE A 106 6.49 -5.11 -8.53
C ILE A 106 5.95 -4.06 -9.49
N MET A 107 4.88 -3.37 -9.07
CA MET A 107 4.28 -2.26 -9.82
C MET A 107 4.01 -1.09 -8.89
N LEU A 108 3.85 0.11 -9.45
CA LEU A 108 3.45 1.28 -8.67
C LEU A 108 2.01 1.15 -8.22
N PHE A 109 1.73 1.57 -6.98
CA PHE A 109 0.36 1.62 -6.47
C PHE A 109 -0.51 2.52 -7.35
N ASP A 110 0.04 3.62 -7.84
CA ASP A 110 -0.66 4.54 -8.73
C ASP A 110 -0.41 4.26 -10.23
N HIS A 111 -0.10 3.01 -10.56
CA HIS A 111 0.19 2.60 -11.95
C HIS A 111 -0.88 3.08 -12.94
N TRP A 112 -2.14 2.99 -12.56
CA TRP A 112 -3.28 3.30 -13.43
C TRP A 112 -3.75 4.76 -13.33
N THR A 113 -3.17 5.55 -12.43
CA THR A 113 -3.59 6.92 -12.14
C THR A 113 -2.46 7.93 -12.31
N GLY A 114 -1.57 7.68 -13.26
CA GLY A 114 -0.51 8.61 -13.66
C GLY A 114 0.90 8.10 -13.43
N ALA A 115 1.10 7.14 -12.55
CA ALA A 115 2.39 6.49 -12.30
C ALA A 115 3.52 7.47 -11.92
N LYS A 116 3.18 8.52 -11.19
CA LYS A 116 4.13 9.55 -10.74
C LYS A 116 4.70 9.28 -9.35
N GLY A 117 4.12 8.31 -8.66
CA GLY A 117 4.42 8.04 -7.26
C GLY A 117 3.50 8.83 -6.33
N ILE A 118 3.38 8.35 -5.10
CA ILE A 118 2.55 8.97 -4.07
C ILE A 118 3.45 9.44 -2.94
N ALA A 119 3.43 10.75 -2.67
CA ALA A 119 4.32 11.40 -1.71
C ALA A 119 4.06 10.91 -0.28
N ASP A 120 5.11 10.95 0.55
CA ASP A 120 5.02 10.58 1.96
C ASP A 120 4.44 11.72 2.79
N PRO A 121 3.27 11.56 3.43
CA PRO A 121 2.67 12.61 4.24
C PRO A 121 3.21 12.68 5.67
N TYR A 122 4.08 11.76 6.07
CA TYR A 122 4.58 11.66 7.44
C TYR A 122 5.17 13.00 7.91
N ARG A 123 4.69 13.49 9.06
CA ARG A 123 5.08 14.77 9.66
C ARG A 123 4.72 16.02 8.84
N HIS A 124 3.85 15.86 7.84
CA HIS A 124 3.27 16.98 7.11
C HIS A 124 1.91 17.36 7.68
N SER A 125 1.29 18.41 7.12
CA SER A 125 -0.01 18.90 7.59
C SER A 125 -1.12 17.87 7.42
N ILE A 126 -2.20 18.04 8.18
CA ILE A 126 -3.39 17.19 8.03
C ILE A 126 -3.98 17.32 6.62
N GLN A 127 -3.93 18.51 6.02
CA GLN A 127 -4.39 18.75 4.66
C GLN A 127 -3.60 17.92 3.66
N PHE A 128 -2.28 17.78 3.87
CA PHE A 128 -1.47 16.95 3.00
C PHE A 128 -1.80 15.47 3.15
N HIS A 129 -2.08 15.01 4.37
CA HIS A 129 -2.58 13.66 4.62
C HIS A 129 -3.90 13.40 3.88
N GLU A 130 -4.80 14.39 3.87
CA GLU A 130 -6.06 14.29 3.13
C GLU A 130 -5.84 14.16 1.62
N GLU A 131 -4.93 14.94 1.06
CA GLU A 131 -4.57 14.86 -0.36
C GLU A 131 -3.97 13.51 -0.72
N VAL A 132 -3.07 13.00 0.12
CA VAL A 132 -2.43 11.69 -0.09
C VAL A 132 -3.47 10.58 0.03
N PHE A 133 -4.36 10.66 1.01
CA PHE A 133 -5.46 9.68 1.13
C PHE A 133 -6.29 9.65 -0.14
N ALA A 134 -6.67 10.81 -0.69
CA ALA A 134 -7.44 10.87 -1.93
C ALA A 134 -6.71 10.25 -3.11
N GLN A 135 -5.39 10.47 -3.21
CA GLN A 135 -4.57 9.84 -4.25
C GLN A 135 -4.55 8.32 -4.11
N ILE A 136 -4.38 7.83 -2.90
CA ILE A 136 -4.37 6.38 -2.63
C ILE A 136 -5.74 5.77 -2.93
N ASP A 137 -6.81 6.44 -2.57
CA ASP A 137 -8.17 5.95 -2.85
C ASP A 137 -8.43 5.84 -4.36
N ARG A 138 -8.05 6.86 -5.13
CA ARG A 138 -8.19 6.80 -6.60
C ARG A 138 -7.37 5.66 -7.18
N ALA A 139 -6.14 5.51 -6.73
CA ALA A 139 -5.25 4.45 -7.20
C ALA A 139 -5.79 3.06 -6.84
N ALA A 140 -6.27 2.89 -5.61
CA ALA A 140 -6.87 1.63 -5.16
C ALA A 140 -8.11 1.27 -6.00
N THR A 141 -8.97 2.24 -6.26
CA THR A 141 -10.17 2.04 -7.06
C THR A 141 -9.81 1.58 -8.48
N ALA A 142 -8.79 2.18 -9.08
CA ALA A 142 -8.31 1.79 -10.41
C ALA A 142 -7.78 0.35 -10.42
N TRP A 143 -7.04 -0.06 -9.39
CA TRP A 143 -6.58 -1.45 -9.26
C TRP A 143 -7.74 -2.42 -9.13
N VAL A 144 -8.73 -2.07 -8.30
CA VAL A 144 -9.91 -2.92 -8.09
C VAL A 144 -10.65 -3.13 -9.40
N ASP A 145 -10.80 -2.10 -10.21
CA ASP A 145 -11.43 -2.21 -11.53
C ASP A 145 -10.69 -3.18 -12.45
N LYS A 146 -9.38 -3.32 -12.30
CA LYS A 146 -8.57 -4.26 -13.09
C LYS A 146 -8.62 -5.68 -12.51
N LEU A 147 -8.68 -5.81 -11.18
CA LEU A 147 -8.56 -7.10 -10.50
C LEU A 147 -9.88 -7.82 -10.29
N ALA A 148 -10.97 -7.08 -10.12
CA ALA A 148 -12.28 -7.62 -9.75
C ALA A 148 -13.28 -7.60 -10.91
N LYS A 149 -12.83 -7.96 -12.07
CA LYS A 149 -13.69 -8.03 -13.27
C LYS A 149 -14.61 -9.23 -13.28
#